data_9334d438d69da89942132a0ed535bfee
#
_entry.id   9334d438d69da89942132a0ed535bfee
#
_cell.length_a   1.000
_cell.length_b   1.000
_cell.length_c   1.000
_cell.angle_alpha   90.00
_cell.angle_beta   90.00
_cell.angle_gamma   90.00
#
_symmetry.space_group_name_H-M   'P 1'
#
loop_
_entity.id
_entity.type
_entity.pdbx_description
1 polymer ?
#
loop_
_entity_poly.entity_id
_entity_poly.type
_entity_poly.pdbx_seq_one_letter_code
_entity_poly.pdbx_strand_id
1 'polypeptide(L)'
;MQVSLVDYRTGYLVDLEGIRQVIGDRLLIVDAIQGFGVVDAPFALADVVVSGGQKWVRAGWGTGFLALSDRAVETLVPVFSGFNATDADGTPTEVLAPARSARAFSVSNPDPVAQARLAAALEEIAGVGIPAINARLAEKVSRIIDLADEFAVEVVSSRAESERAGIVVIAPEPDQLTLLTASLHNHGVTSTTREGTVRLSPHVTTDEETFAMLRGAFTSFASAVNL
;
A
#
# COMPACT_ATOMS: atom_id res chain seq x y z
N MET A 1 0.29 -13.09 -14.81
CA MET A 1 1.25 -12.00 -14.48
C MET A 1 0.93 -11.50 -13.09
N GLN A 2 1.94 -11.21 -12.28
CA GLN A 2 1.78 -10.58 -10.97
C GLN A 2 2.46 -9.21 -10.98
N VAL A 3 1.82 -8.22 -10.38
CA VAL A 3 2.35 -6.86 -10.23
C VAL A 3 2.00 -6.31 -8.85
N SER A 4 2.84 -5.41 -8.32
CA SER A 4 2.44 -4.56 -7.20
C SER A 4 1.75 -3.32 -7.75
N LEU A 5 0.59 -2.95 -7.19
CA LEU A 5 -0.13 -1.72 -7.58
C LEU A 5 0.74 -0.49 -7.37
N VAL A 6 1.46 -0.46 -6.25
CA VAL A 6 2.39 0.62 -5.91
C VAL A 6 3.72 0.00 -5.49
N ASP A 7 4.80 0.43 -6.12
CA ASP A 7 6.15 0.01 -5.73
C ASP A 7 6.52 0.67 -4.38
N TYR A 8 6.86 -0.14 -3.40
CA TYR A 8 7.19 0.34 -2.06
C TYR A 8 8.53 1.07 -1.97
N ARG A 9 9.41 0.94 -2.98
CA ARG A 9 10.74 1.55 -3.04
C ARG A 9 10.70 2.94 -3.65
N THR A 10 9.76 3.20 -4.57
CA THR A 10 9.71 4.44 -5.35
C THR A 10 8.39 5.19 -5.20
N GLY A 11 7.33 4.52 -4.73
CA GLY A 11 5.99 5.07 -4.72
C GLY A 11 5.30 5.05 -6.09
N TYR A 12 5.92 4.42 -7.10
CA TYR A 12 5.37 4.36 -8.46
C TYR A 12 4.05 3.60 -8.49
N LEU A 13 3.02 4.24 -9.02
CA LEU A 13 1.70 3.65 -9.28
C LEU A 13 1.67 3.06 -10.69
N VAL A 14 1.41 1.75 -10.77
CA VAL A 14 1.40 1.04 -12.04
C VAL A 14 0.13 1.32 -12.84
N ASP A 15 0.27 1.40 -14.16
CA ASP A 15 -0.86 1.47 -15.11
C ASP A 15 -1.46 0.07 -15.34
N LEU A 16 -2.54 -0.26 -14.60
CA LEU A 16 -3.23 -1.54 -14.74
C LEU A 16 -3.93 -1.70 -16.10
N GLU A 17 -4.40 -0.60 -16.69
CA GLU A 17 -5.06 -0.63 -18.01
C GLU A 17 -4.06 -0.96 -19.11
N GLY A 18 -2.92 -0.28 -19.13
CA GLY A 18 -1.83 -0.58 -20.04
C GLY A 18 -1.31 -2.01 -19.88
N ILE A 19 -1.16 -2.49 -18.64
CA ILE A 19 -0.77 -3.88 -18.38
C ILE A 19 -1.81 -4.84 -18.96
N ARG A 20 -3.10 -4.63 -18.71
CA ARG A 20 -4.17 -5.50 -19.22
C ARG A 20 -4.15 -5.58 -20.74
N GLN A 21 -3.94 -4.44 -21.43
CA GLN A 21 -3.84 -4.41 -22.89
C GLN A 21 -2.67 -5.29 -23.41
N VAL A 22 -1.53 -5.26 -22.74
CA VAL A 22 -0.34 -6.00 -23.13
C VAL A 22 -0.44 -7.51 -22.84
N ILE A 23 -0.97 -7.86 -21.66
CA ILE A 23 -1.01 -9.27 -21.25
C ILE A 23 -2.15 -10.07 -21.88
N GLY A 24 -3.16 -9.39 -22.45
CA GLY A 24 -4.35 -10.03 -23.05
C GLY A 24 -5.07 -10.92 -22.03
N ASP A 25 -5.33 -12.16 -22.41
CA ASP A 25 -6.11 -13.11 -21.62
C ASP A 25 -5.36 -13.78 -20.44
N ARG A 26 -4.11 -13.39 -20.18
CA ARG A 26 -3.39 -13.93 -19.01
C ARG A 26 -4.01 -13.44 -17.71
N LEU A 27 -3.97 -14.26 -16.66
CA LEU A 27 -4.39 -13.83 -15.33
C LEU A 27 -3.52 -12.67 -14.85
N LEU A 28 -4.19 -11.62 -14.34
CA LEU A 28 -3.57 -10.48 -13.69
C LEU A 28 -3.77 -10.58 -12.17
N ILE A 29 -2.68 -10.72 -11.45
CA ILE A 29 -2.64 -10.75 -9.99
C ILE A 29 -2.06 -9.42 -9.51
N VAL A 30 -2.81 -8.70 -8.69
CA VAL A 30 -2.42 -7.37 -8.17
C VAL A 30 -2.20 -7.47 -6.66
N ASP A 31 -0.95 -7.24 -6.23
CA ASP A 31 -0.65 -6.94 -4.83
C ASP A 31 -0.92 -5.45 -4.58
N ALA A 32 -2.04 -5.18 -3.90
CA ALA A 32 -2.52 -3.83 -3.64
C ALA A 32 -2.12 -3.28 -2.26
N ILE A 33 -1.23 -3.97 -1.52
CA ILE A 33 -0.92 -3.63 -0.11
C ILE A 33 -0.44 -2.19 0.09
N GLN A 34 0.19 -1.58 -0.92
CA GLN A 34 0.69 -0.20 -0.84
C GLN A 34 -0.28 0.84 -1.43
N GLY A 35 -1.48 0.46 -1.87
CA GLY A 35 -2.43 1.39 -2.49
C GLY A 35 -3.90 1.14 -2.15
N PHE A 36 -4.26 -0.04 -1.64
CA PHE A 36 -5.64 -0.36 -1.31
C PHE A 36 -6.18 0.55 -0.21
N GLY A 37 -7.37 1.09 -0.45
CA GLY A 37 -8.04 2.03 0.46
C GLY A 37 -7.67 3.50 0.24
N VAL A 38 -6.64 3.81 -0.58
CA VAL A 38 -6.17 5.19 -0.81
C VAL A 38 -5.92 5.54 -2.27
N VAL A 39 -5.81 4.55 -3.15
CA VAL A 39 -5.65 4.74 -4.59
C VAL A 39 -6.94 4.35 -5.31
N ASP A 40 -7.44 5.24 -6.16
CA ASP A 40 -8.57 4.95 -7.05
C ASP A 40 -8.04 4.18 -8.27
N ALA A 41 -8.04 2.84 -8.17
CA ALA A 41 -7.50 1.96 -9.19
C ALA A 41 -8.59 1.08 -9.82
N PRO A 42 -8.49 0.74 -11.12
CA PRO A 42 -9.46 -0.08 -11.82
C PRO A 42 -9.31 -1.58 -11.47
N PHE A 43 -9.59 -1.94 -10.21
CA PHE A 43 -9.44 -3.31 -9.71
C PHE A 43 -10.26 -4.36 -10.47
N ALA A 44 -11.34 -3.94 -11.15
CA ALA A 44 -12.14 -4.82 -12.00
C ALA A 44 -11.35 -5.44 -13.17
N LEU A 45 -10.19 -4.87 -13.51
CA LEU A 45 -9.28 -5.43 -14.53
C LEU A 45 -8.44 -6.58 -14.01
N ALA A 46 -8.30 -6.73 -12.69
CA ALA A 46 -7.53 -7.78 -12.06
C ALA A 46 -8.36 -9.06 -11.91
N ASP A 47 -7.72 -10.20 -12.09
CA ASP A 47 -8.33 -11.51 -11.79
C ASP A 47 -8.16 -11.87 -10.31
N VAL A 48 -7.10 -11.37 -9.69
CA VAL A 48 -6.81 -11.57 -8.26
C VAL A 48 -6.33 -10.24 -7.69
N VAL A 49 -6.92 -9.83 -6.57
CA VAL A 49 -6.45 -8.71 -5.75
C VAL A 49 -6.15 -9.19 -4.35
N VAL A 50 -4.96 -8.89 -3.86
CA VAL A 50 -4.56 -9.18 -2.47
C VAL A 50 -4.16 -7.90 -1.76
N SER A 51 -4.53 -7.79 -0.50
CA SER A 51 -4.06 -6.71 0.35
C SER A 51 -4.08 -7.11 1.82
N GLY A 52 -3.18 -6.49 2.60
CA GLY A 52 -3.24 -6.52 4.06
C GLY A 52 -3.88 -5.24 4.60
N GLY A 53 -4.58 -5.35 5.71
CA GLY A 53 -5.24 -4.20 6.37
C GLY A 53 -4.34 -3.40 7.31
N GLN A 54 -3.09 -3.81 7.53
CA GLN A 54 -2.19 -3.16 8.50
C GLN A 54 -1.52 -1.87 8.01
N LYS A 55 -1.63 -1.54 6.71
CA LYS A 55 -1.04 -0.32 6.14
C LYS A 55 -2.07 0.80 6.06
N TRP A 56 -2.46 1.21 4.86
CA TRP A 56 -3.36 2.34 4.62
C TRP A 56 -4.74 2.20 5.27
N VAL A 57 -5.27 0.98 5.30
CA VAL A 57 -6.57 0.66 5.92
C VAL A 57 -6.54 0.81 7.45
N ARG A 58 -5.35 0.69 8.09
CA ARG A 58 -5.15 0.80 9.55
C ARG A 58 -5.99 -0.16 10.40
N ALA A 59 -6.39 -1.30 9.83
CA ALA A 59 -7.13 -2.34 10.56
C ALA A 59 -6.26 -3.20 11.49
N GLY A 60 -4.93 -2.98 11.49
CA GLY A 60 -3.97 -3.71 12.32
C GLY A 60 -3.48 -5.01 11.71
N TRP A 61 -2.55 -5.65 12.40
CA TRP A 61 -1.97 -6.93 11.98
C TRP A 61 -2.99 -8.06 12.03
N GLY A 62 -2.78 -9.08 11.20
CA GLY A 62 -3.68 -10.24 11.09
C GLY A 62 -4.93 -9.96 10.24
N THR A 63 -5.03 -8.79 9.61
CA THR A 63 -6.12 -8.41 8.71
C THR A 63 -5.66 -8.42 7.27
N GLY A 64 -6.54 -8.78 6.35
CA GLY A 64 -6.29 -8.80 4.92
C GLY A 64 -7.39 -9.53 4.17
N PHE A 65 -7.28 -9.52 2.85
CA PHE A 65 -8.23 -10.22 1.99
C PHE A 65 -7.55 -10.74 0.72
N LEU A 66 -8.23 -11.70 0.12
CA LEU A 66 -8.00 -12.21 -1.23
C LEU A 66 -9.32 -12.10 -1.99
N ALA A 67 -9.35 -11.32 -3.05
CA ALA A 67 -10.48 -11.25 -3.97
C ALA A 67 -10.12 -11.96 -5.29
N LEU A 68 -11.03 -12.79 -5.78
CA LEU A 68 -10.85 -13.60 -6.98
C LEU A 68 -12.00 -13.37 -7.94
N SER A 69 -11.69 -13.20 -9.23
CA SER A 69 -12.70 -13.30 -10.29
C SER A 69 -13.15 -14.77 -10.46
N ASP A 70 -14.30 -14.98 -11.07
CA ASP A 70 -14.79 -16.34 -11.39
C ASP A 70 -13.76 -17.10 -12.21
N ARG A 71 -13.14 -16.44 -13.20
CA ARG A 71 -12.06 -17.01 -14.02
C ARG A 71 -10.85 -17.42 -13.18
N ALA A 72 -10.48 -16.64 -12.17
CA ALA A 72 -9.39 -16.99 -11.28
C ALA A 72 -9.73 -18.21 -10.42
N VAL A 73 -10.96 -18.27 -9.90
CA VAL A 73 -11.45 -19.44 -9.14
C VAL A 73 -11.44 -20.71 -9.99
N GLU A 74 -11.82 -20.63 -11.26
CA GLU A 74 -11.83 -21.77 -12.18
C GLU A 74 -10.43 -22.23 -12.61
N THR A 75 -9.47 -21.29 -12.68
CA THR A 75 -8.13 -21.55 -13.24
C THR A 75 -7.10 -21.90 -12.18
N LEU A 76 -7.19 -21.28 -11.00
CA LEU A 76 -6.21 -21.44 -9.94
C LEU A 76 -6.50 -22.70 -9.12
N VAL A 77 -5.47 -23.49 -8.90
CA VAL A 77 -5.56 -24.69 -8.06
C VAL A 77 -4.99 -24.34 -6.68
N PRO A 78 -5.79 -24.46 -5.60
CA PRO A 78 -5.29 -24.26 -4.26
C PRO A 78 -4.30 -25.39 -3.89
N VAL A 79 -3.06 -25.02 -3.58
CA VAL A 79 -2.01 -25.97 -3.15
C VAL A 79 -2.19 -26.33 -1.67
N PHE A 80 -2.57 -25.33 -0.88
CA PHE A 80 -2.87 -25.50 0.54
C PHE A 80 -4.31 -25.08 0.82
N SER A 81 -5.07 -25.94 1.49
CA SER A 81 -6.44 -25.69 1.91
C SER A 81 -6.64 -26.22 3.32
N GLY A 82 -7.18 -25.38 4.20
CA GLY A 82 -7.54 -25.79 5.55
C GLY A 82 -8.90 -26.51 5.58
N PHE A 83 -9.28 -26.99 6.75
CA PHE A 83 -10.59 -27.69 6.90
C PHE A 83 -11.78 -26.75 6.62
N ASN A 84 -11.62 -25.44 6.76
CA ASN A 84 -12.63 -24.44 6.42
C ASN A 84 -12.74 -24.15 4.90
N ALA A 85 -11.86 -24.73 4.10
CA ALA A 85 -11.78 -24.46 2.67
C ALA A 85 -12.69 -25.36 1.82
N THR A 86 -13.56 -26.16 2.44
CA THR A 86 -14.52 -27.06 1.78
C THR A 86 -15.94 -26.53 1.87
N ASP A 87 -16.85 -27.03 1.06
CA ASP A 87 -18.29 -26.72 1.12
C ASP A 87 -19.05 -27.59 2.12
N ALA A 88 -18.36 -28.47 2.85
CA ALA A 88 -18.99 -29.35 3.85
C ALA A 88 -19.32 -28.59 5.13
N ASP A 89 -20.46 -28.92 5.72
CA ASP A 89 -20.84 -28.44 7.04
C ASP A 89 -20.20 -29.33 8.13
N GLY A 90 -19.66 -28.70 9.16
CA GLY A 90 -19.05 -29.38 10.31
C GLY A 90 -17.59 -29.77 10.09
N THR A 91 -17.10 -30.70 10.96
CA THR A 91 -15.72 -31.18 10.89
C THR A 91 -15.70 -32.51 10.13
N PRO A 92 -15.24 -32.56 8.88
CA PRO A 92 -15.21 -33.79 8.11
C PRO A 92 -14.21 -34.76 8.72
N THR A 93 -14.58 -36.07 8.70
CA THR A 93 -13.71 -37.18 9.09
C THR A 93 -12.80 -37.64 7.96
N GLU A 94 -13.04 -37.16 6.75
CA GLU A 94 -12.29 -37.46 5.54
C GLU A 94 -11.73 -36.19 4.90
N VAL A 95 -10.69 -36.37 4.08
CA VAL A 95 -10.16 -35.27 3.27
C VAL A 95 -11.12 -35.00 2.11
N LEU A 96 -11.73 -33.81 2.14
CA LEU A 96 -12.66 -33.36 1.10
C LEU A 96 -11.98 -32.52 0.05
N ALA A 97 -12.58 -32.48 -1.14
CA ALA A 97 -12.15 -31.56 -2.18
C ALA A 97 -12.33 -30.09 -1.73
N PRO A 98 -11.44 -29.18 -2.13
CA PRO A 98 -11.61 -27.75 -1.90
C PRO A 98 -12.92 -27.22 -2.51
N ALA A 99 -13.49 -26.21 -1.87
CA ALA A 99 -14.66 -25.50 -2.39
C ALA A 99 -14.39 -24.90 -3.78
N ARG A 100 -15.44 -24.74 -4.58
CA ARG A 100 -15.36 -24.06 -5.89
C ARG A 100 -15.61 -22.55 -5.75
N SER A 101 -14.88 -21.90 -4.84
CA SER A 101 -14.97 -20.49 -4.54
C SER A 101 -13.67 -19.98 -3.95
N ALA A 102 -13.56 -18.67 -3.67
CA ALA A 102 -12.41 -18.09 -2.96
C ALA A 102 -12.14 -18.77 -1.60
N ARG A 103 -13.14 -19.39 -1.00
CA ARG A 103 -13.02 -20.16 0.24
C ARG A 103 -11.99 -21.29 0.14
N ALA A 104 -11.77 -21.87 -1.06
CA ALA A 104 -10.77 -22.91 -1.32
C ALA A 104 -9.34 -22.51 -0.90
N PHE A 105 -9.05 -21.22 -0.82
CA PHE A 105 -7.75 -20.67 -0.47
C PHE A 105 -7.60 -20.33 1.03
N SER A 106 -8.58 -20.73 1.85
CA SER A 106 -8.50 -20.56 3.31
C SER A 106 -7.61 -21.63 3.91
N VAL A 107 -6.51 -21.21 4.58
CA VAL A 107 -5.51 -22.15 5.15
C VAL A 107 -5.59 -22.28 6.67
N SER A 108 -6.32 -21.39 7.34
CA SER A 108 -6.46 -21.39 8.80
C SER A 108 -7.83 -20.88 9.24
N ASN A 109 -8.11 -20.99 10.55
CA ASN A 109 -9.28 -20.36 11.13
C ASN A 109 -9.15 -18.83 11.06
N PRO A 110 -10.20 -18.13 10.64
CA PRO A 110 -10.22 -16.68 10.72
C PRO A 110 -10.24 -16.21 12.17
N ASP A 111 -9.54 -15.09 12.44
CA ASP A 111 -9.69 -14.37 13.69
C ASP A 111 -10.90 -13.42 13.55
N PRO A 112 -12.01 -13.66 14.29
CA PRO A 112 -13.22 -12.84 14.16
C PRO A 112 -13.00 -11.39 14.64
N VAL A 113 -12.07 -11.15 15.58
CA VAL A 113 -11.75 -9.79 16.04
C VAL A 113 -10.97 -9.03 14.95
N ALA A 114 -10.02 -9.68 14.29
CA ALA A 114 -9.32 -9.10 13.15
C ALA A 114 -10.26 -8.80 11.98
N GLN A 115 -11.20 -9.71 11.70
CA GLN A 115 -12.23 -9.50 10.67
C GLN A 115 -13.14 -8.32 11.01
N ALA A 116 -13.60 -8.20 12.26
CA ALA A 116 -14.44 -7.07 12.69
C ALA A 116 -13.69 -5.73 12.57
N ARG A 117 -12.39 -5.68 12.93
CA ARG A 117 -11.55 -4.49 12.72
C ARG A 117 -11.41 -4.13 11.24
N LEU A 118 -11.21 -5.14 10.39
CA LEU A 118 -11.11 -4.90 8.94
C LEU A 118 -12.43 -4.38 8.40
N ALA A 119 -13.56 -4.97 8.78
CA ALA A 119 -14.89 -4.54 8.34
C ALA A 119 -15.16 -3.08 8.73
N ALA A 120 -14.94 -2.72 10.00
CA ALA A 120 -15.14 -1.34 10.47
C ALA A 120 -14.26 -0.33 9.71
N ALA A 121 -12.99 -0.67 9.45
CA ALA A 121 -12.09 0.20 8.69
C ALA A 121 -12.53 0.36 7.22
N LEU A 122 -13.02 -0.71 6.61
CA LEU A 122 -13.53 -0.67 5.23
C LEU A 122 -14.84 0.15 5.14
N GLU A 123 -15.73 0.04 6.14
CA GLU A 123 -16.94 0.84 6.22
C GLU A 123 -16.62 2.34 6.35
N GLU A 124 -15.63 2.71 7.18
CA GLU A 124 -15.17 4.09 7.31
C GLU A 124 -14.62 4.62 5.97
N ILE A 125 -13.75 3.85 5.29
CA ILE A 125 -13.20 4.22 3.98
C ILE A 125 -14.32 4.37 2.95
N ALA A 126 -15.27 3.44 2.92
CA ALA A 126 -16.42 3.48 2.01
C ALA A 126 -17.31 4.71 2.27
N GLY A 127 -17.49 5.09 3.55
CA GLY A 127 -18.25 6.27 3.95
C GLY A 127 -17.62 7.60 3.50
N VAL A 128 -16.29 7.67 3.47
CA VAL A 128 -15.54 8.84 2.96
C VAL A 128 -15.45 8.83 1.43
N GLY A 129 -15.26 7.67 0.84
CA GLY A 129 -15.07 7.44 -0.59
C GLY A 129 -13.62 7.57 -1.06
N ILE A 130 -13.17 6.59 -1.85
CA ILE A 130 -11.78 6.52 -2.36
C ILE A 130 -11.36 7.77 -3.14
N PRO A 131 -12.17 8.37 -4.03
CA PRO A 131 -11.77 9.58 -4.76
C PRO A 131 -11.40 10.74 -3.83
N ALA A 132 -12.16 10.96 -2.76
CA ALA A 132 -11.88 12.02 -1.79
C ALA A 132 -10.61 11.75 -0.98
N ILE A 133 -10.39 10.49 -0.59
CA ILE A 133 -9.18 10.05 0.12
C ILE A 133 -7.96 10.23 -0.80
N ASN A 134 -8.05 9.78 -2.05
CA ASN A 134 -6.98 9.88 -3.03
C ASN A 134 -6.58 11.33 -3.30
N ALA A 135 -7.56 12.23 -3.54
CA ALA A 135 -7.30 13.65 -3.77
C ALA A 135 -6.56 14.29 -2.58
N ARG A 136 -7.02 14.06 -1.35
CA ARG A 136 -6.35 14.57 -0.15
C ARG A 136 -4.93 14.03 0.03
N LEU A 137 -4.71 12.76 -0.33
CA LEU A 137 -3.39 12.16 -0.25
C LEU A 137 -2.45 12.74 -1.30
N ALA A 138 -2.95 12.98 -2.53
CA ALA A 138 -2.20 13.61 -3.61
C ALA A 138 -1.71 15.02 -3.25
N GLU A 139 -2.53 15.84 -2.59
CA GLU A 139 -2.12 17.15 -2.05
C GLU A 139 -0.92 17.01 -1.07
N LYS A 140 -1.01 16.06 -0.15
CA LYS A 140 0.05 15.84 0.85
C LYS A 140 1.35 15.34 0.21
N VAL A 141 1.25 14.47 -0.79
CA VAL A 141 2.39 13.99 -1.57
C VAL A 141 3.05 15.15 -2.31
N SER A 142 2.26 16.00 -2.99
CA SER A 142 2.77 17.18 -3.68
C SER A 142 3.49 18.12 -2.71
N ARG A 143 2.92 18.40 -1.53
CA ARG A 143 3.56 19.24 -0.51
C ARG A 143 4.89 18.67 0.00
N ILE A 144 5.04 17.35 0.10
CA ILE A 144 6.34 16.74 0.48
C ILE A 144 7.36 16.93 -0.65
N ILE A 145 6.94 16.76 -1.90
CA ILE A 145 7.80 16.96 -3.07
C ILE A 145 8.26 18.41 -3.14
N ASP A 146 7.33 19.36 -3.02
CA ASP A 146 7.63 20.81 -3.02
C ASP A 146 8.62 21.18 -1.91
N LEU A 147 8.44 20.56 -0.73
CA LEU A 147 9.32 20.79 0.40
C LEU A 147 10.73 20.21 0.16
N ALA A 148 10.82 19.01 -0.43
CA ALA A 148 12.12 18.44 -0.81
C ALA A 148 12.84 19.32 -1.85
N ASP A 149 12.11 19.86 -2.83
CA ASP A 149 12.63 20.78 -3.84
C ASP A 149 13.13 22.09 -3.22
N GLU A 150 12.38 22.66 -2.28
CA GLU A 150 12.76 23.88 -1.55
C GLU A 150 14.13 23.74 -0.86
N PHE A 151 14.43 22.54 -0.36
CA PHE A 151 15.69 22.25 0.32
C PHE A 151 16.70 21.50 -0.56
N ALA A 152 16.48 21.46 -1.87
CA ALA A 152 17.35 20.83 -2.87
C ALA A 152 17.69 19.36 -2.58
N VAL A 153 16.73 18.61 -1.98
CA VAL A 153 16.85 17.15 -1.78
C VAL A 153 16.24 16.44 -2.98
N GLU A 154 16.99 15.55 -3.61
CA GLU A 154 16.53 14.81 -4.78
C GLU A 154 15.29 13.99 -4.47
N VAL A 155 14.27 14.06 -5.35
CA VAL A 155 13.05 13.25 -5.28
C VAL A 155 13.16 12.12 -6.30
N VAL A 156 13.16 10.87 -5.80
CA VAL A 156 13.20 9.63 -6.60
C VAL A 156 11.83 9.26 -7.15
N SER A 157 10.77 9.56 -6.38
CA SER A 157 9.39 9.28 -6.80
C SER A 157 9.01 10.05 -8.06
N SER A 158 8.14 9.47 -8.89
CA SER A 158 7.64 10.14 -10.09
C SER A 158 7.00 11.49 -9.76
N ARG A 159 7.22 12.46 -10.62
CA ARG A 159 6.59 13.78 -10.53
C ARG A 159 5.23 13.83 -11.25
N ALA A 160 4.94 12.85 -12.09
CA ALA A 160 3.63 12.73 -12.75
C ALA A 160 2.56 12.27 -11.76
N GLU A 161 1.46 13.00 -11.64
CA GLU A 161 0.40 12.66 -10.68
C GLU A 161 -0.25 11.31 -10.95
N SER A 162 -0.37 10.92 -12.22
CA SER A 162 -0.89 9.62 -12.64
C SER A 162 -0.01 8.43 -12.24
N GLU A 163 1.24 8.68 -11.88
CA GLU A 163 2.24 7.66 -11.49
C GLU A 163 2.56 7.69 -10.00
N ARG A 164 1.80 8.46 -9.21
CA ARG A 164 2.05 8.62 -7.77
C ARG A 164 0.93 7.99 -6.93
N ALA A 165 1.33 7.49 -5.77
CA ALA A 165 0.45 7.09 -4.70
C ALA A 165 0.84 7.84 -3.41
N GLY A 166 0.61 7.25 -2.24
CA GLY A 166 0.88 7.87 -0.94
C GLY A 166 2.34 7.81 -0.45
N ILE A 167 3.31 7.50 -1.32
CA ILE A 167 4.71 7.32 -0.94
C ILE A 167 5.57 8.33 -1.69
N VAL A 168 6.43 9.07 -0.96
CA VAL A 168 7.49 9.90 -1.50
C VAL A 168 8.82 9.37 -1.05
N VAL A 169 9.72 9.17 -2.00
CA VAL A 169 11.10 8.72 -1.74
C VAL A 169 12.05 9.82 -2.16
N ILE A 170 12.93 10.18 -1.26
CA ILE A 170 13.97 11.18 -1.45
C ILE A 170 15.35 10.55 -1.29
N ALA A 171 16.34 11.06 -2.03
CA ALA A 171 17.71 10.58 -2.04
C ALA A 171 18.66 11.73 -1.69
N PRO A 172 19.04 11.92 -0.43
CA PRO A 172 20.14 12.82 -0.10
C PRO A 172 21.46 12.28 -0.63
N GLU A 173 22.49 13.13 -0.73
CA GLU A 173 23.83 12.66 -1.00
C GLU A 173 24.26 11.57 0.02
N PRO A 174 25.07 10.59 -0.37
CA PRO A 174 25.37 9.43 0.48
C PRO A 174 25.96 9.78 1.86
N ASP A 175 26.76 10.81 1.95
CA ASP A 175 27.37 11.33 3.18
C ASP A 175 26.39 12.11 4.07
N GLN A 176 25.26 12.56 3.50
CA GLN A 176 24.23 13.34 4.16
C GLN A 176 23.07 12.48 4.71
N LEU A 177 22.97 11.20 4.33
CA LEU A 177 21.86 10.32 4.69
C LEU A 177 21.66 10.24 6.21
N THR A 178 22.75 10.05 6.96
CA THR A 178 22.69 9.96 8.42
C THR A 178 22.21 11.27 9.04
N LEU A 179 22.65 12.40 8.49
CA LEU A 179 22.28 13.72 8.94
C LEU A 179 20.79 14.00 8.72
N LEU A 180 20.28 13.68 7.52
CA LEU A 180 18.85 13.83 7.21
C LEU A 180 17.98 12.95 8.10
N THR A 181 18.34 11.67 8.26
CA THR A 181 17.56 10.74 9.09
C THR A 181 17.57 11.13 10.57
N ALA A 182 18.70 11.61 11.09
CA ALA A 182 18.78 12.14 12.45
C ALA A 182 17.94 13.40 12.63
N SER A 183 17.96 14.31 11.64
CA SER A 183 17.15 15.52 11.68
C SER A 183 15.64 15.20 11.67
N LEU A 184 15.18 14.31 10.80
CA LEU A 184 13.80 13.84 10.78
C LEU A 184 13.38 13.25 12.14
N HIS A 185 14.21 12.37 12.70
CA HIS A 185 13.96 11.76 14.00
C HIS A 185 13.85 12.79 15.13
N ASN A 186 14.79 13.74 15.19
CA ASN A 186 14.83 14.77 16.23
C ASN A 186 13.63 15.73 16.17
N HIS A 187 13.00 15.89 15.00
CA HIS A 187 11.77 16.66 14.82
C HIS A 187 10.49 15.79 14.93
N GLY A 188 10.60 14.53 15.36
CA GLY A 188 9.45 13.65 15.54
C GLY A 188 8.86 13.09 14.25
N VAL A 189 9.55 13.20 13.12
CA VAL A 189 9.10 12.65 11.83
C VAL A 189 9.58 11.20 11.70
N THR A 190 8.63 10.27 11.65
CA THR A 190 8.91 8.86 11.39
C THR A 190 9.11 8.64 9.89
N SER A 191 10.24 8.09 9.51
CA SER A 191 10.59 7.75 8.13
C SER A 191 11.13 6.31 8.03
N THR A 192 11.27 5.82 6.80
CA THR A 192 11.93 4.54 6.54
C THR A 192 13.16 4.77 5.67
N THR A 193 14.34 4.33 6.14
CA THR A 193 15.58 4.40 5.38
C THR A 193 15.90 3.07 4.76
N ARG A 194 16.20 3.04 3.46
CA ARG A 194 16.60 1.84 2.72
C ARG A 194 17.51 2.23 1.55
N GLU A 195 18.58 1.48 1.37
CA GLU A 195 19.46 1.57 0.17
C GLU A 195 19.85 3.02 -0.19
N GLY A 196 20.18 3.83 0.81
CA GLY A 196 20.58 5.22 0.58
C GLY A 196 19.43 6.22 0.42
N THR A 197 18.19 5.79 0.47
CA THR A 197 17.00 6.64 0.31
C THR A 197 16.19 6.75 1.59
N VAL A 198 15.40 7.80 1.70
CA VAL A 198 14.45 8.05 2.79
C VAL A 198 13.03 8.07 2.22
N ARG A 199 12.17 7.22 2.75
CA ARG A 199 10.76 7.13 2.38
C ARG A 199 9.89 7.85 3.40
N LEU A 200 9.07 8.76 2.90
CA LEU A 200 8.02 9.48 3.61
C LEU A 200 6.65 9.00 3.10
N SER A 201 5.74 8.70 4.01
CA SER A 201 4.42 8.14 3.67
C SER A 201 3.34 8.90 4.45
N PRO A 202 2.88 10.06 3.94
CA PRO A 202 1.81 10.79 4.60
C PRO A 202 0.52 9.98 4.56
N HIS A 203 -0.30 10.10 5.58
CA HIS A 203 -1.67 9.59 5.59
C HIS A 203 -2.66 10.75 5.38
N VAL A 204 -3.91 10.44 5.04
CA VAL A 204 -4.96 11.47 4.90
C VAL A 204 -5.16 12.27 6.19
N THR A 205 -4.85 11.69 7.35
CA THR A 205 -4.92 12.32 8.66
C THR A 205 -3.65 13.08 9.06
N THR A 206 -2.58 13.06 8.24
CA THR A 206 -1.38 13.86 8.50
C THR A 206 -1.76 15.35 8.51
N ASP A 207 -1.47 16.02 9.60
CA ASP A 207 -1.90 17.40 9.87
C ASP A 207 -0.83 18.45 9.58
N GLU A 208 -1.17 19.73 9.79
CA GLU A 208 -0.28 20.85 9.58
C GLU A 208 0.89 20.85 10.57
N GLU A 209 0.71 20.36 11.78
CA GLU A 209 1.77 20.25 12.77
C GLU A 209 2.86 19.29 12.28
N THR A 210 2.46 18.14 11.73
CA THR A 210 3.40 17.18 11.13
C THR A 210 4.17 17.77 9.94
N PHE A 211 3.52 18.60 9.11
CA PHE A 211 4.21 19.31 8.04
C PHE A 211 5.16 20.39 8.56
N ALA A 212 4.83 21.08 9.66
CA ALA A 212 5.73 22.00 10.32
C ALA A 212 6.96 21.29 10.90
N MET A 213 6.77 20.12 11.52
CA MET A 213 7.87 19.28 11.99
C MET A 213 8.77 18.84 10.82
N LEU A 214 8.19 18.41 9.70
CA LEU A 214 8.93 18.01 8.51
C LEU A 214 9.75 19.19 7.95
N ARG A 215 9.18 20.39 7.86
CA ARG A 215 9.89 21.60 7.46
C ARG A 215 11.02 21.93 8.41
N GLY A 216 10.80 21.84 9.72
CA GLY A 216 11.85 22.02 10.74
C GLY A 216 13.01 21.05 10.56
N ALA A 217 12.69 19.79 10.24
CA ALA A 217 13.71 18.77 9.96
C ALA A 217 14.56 19.14 8.73
N PHE A 218 13.94 19.54 7.62
CA PHE A 218 14.67 19.96 6.42
C PHE A 218 15.49 21.24 6.67
N THR A 219 14.97 22.20 7.45
CA THR A 219 15.70 23.40 7.82
C THR A 219 16.96 23.09 8.63
N SER A 220 16.82 22.20 9.63
CA SER A 220 17.97 21.77 10.47
C SER A 220 19.00 20.98 9.65
N PHE A 221 18.52 20.11 8.76
CA PHE A 221 19.37 19.37 7.83
C PHE A 221 20.17 20.32 6.93
N ALA A 222 19.50 21.24 6.23
CA ALA A 222 20.17 22.18 5.32
C ALA A 222 21.18 23.08 6.05
N SER A 223 20.87 23.50 7.29
CA SER A 223 21.79 24.29 8.10
C SER A 223 23.06 23.53 8.46
N ALA A 224 22.94 22.21 8.69
CA ALA A 224 24.07 21.38 9.06
C ALA A 224 24.92 20.91 7.86
N VAL A 225 24.34 20.83 6.66
CA VAL A 225 25.08 20.54 5.41
C VAL A 225 25.95 21.72 4.99
N ASN A 226 25.55 22.96 5.31
CA ASN A 226 26.28 24.18 4.94
C ASN A 226 27.33 24.59 5.98
N LEU A 227 27.58 23.81 7.01
CA LEU A 227 28.65 23.96 7.99
C LEU A 227 29.86 23.10 7.65
#